data_20ab6ee8990be64edd72a87ce594d8b1
#
_entry.id   20ab6ee8990be64edd72a87ce594d8b1
#
_cell.length_a   1.000
_cell.length_b   1.000
_cell.length_c   1.000
_cell.angle_alpha   90.00
_cell.angle_beta   90.00
_cell.angle_gamma   90.00
#
_symmetry.space_group_name_H-M   'P 1'
#
loop_
_entity.id
_entity.type
_entity.pdbx_description
1 polymer ?
#
loop_
_entity_poly.entity_id
_entity_poly.type
_entity_poly.pdbx_seq_one_letter_code
_entity_poly.pdbx_strand_id
1 'polypeptide(L)'
;MPRRADQVQITGSEEESWTHTVESDDVLKNIDNGLGEATWDPRIKELVKLIPPKTIVNFELFWRNPRPTWTSPGARVVVIGDAAHSFLPASGNGATQAIEDAVSLASCLQIGGKENVPEAVSTHVRLRFIRCSCAQKMGFTNAELLQHTNWEKVKVNPKLAQPKLPRWIWKHDPEEYAYENYEKMAETIRQGIPFDQVDTVPPNYPPGYKYEPWNIDDMQRDVDNSTVNMGSGDWD
;
A
#
# COMPACT_ATOMS: atom_id res chain seq x y z
N MET A 1 21.88 2.97 2.02
CA MET A 1 20.70 3.85 2.15
C MET A 1 20.45 4.16 3.61
N PRO A 2 20.10 5.38 3.98
CA PRO A 2 19.68 5.63 5.35
C PRO A 2 18.38 4.86 5.61
N ARG A 3 18.41 4.07 6.64
CA ARG A 3 17.35 3.22 7.16
C ARG A 3 16.26 4.08 7.79
N ARG A 4 15.23 4.51 7.07
CA ARG A 4 14.13 5.25 7.68
C ARG A 4 12.75 4.65 7.45
N ALA A 5 12.62 3.69 6.56
CA ALA A 5 11.37 2.97 6.43
C ALA A 5 11.11 1.96 7.56
N ASP A 6 12.16 1.56 8.28
CA ASP A 6 12.14 0.53 9.31
C ASP A 6 11.89 1.04 10.75
N GLN A 7 11.78 2.34 10.97
CA GLN A 7 11.70 2.89 12.32
C GLN A 7 10.44 3.68 12.61
N VAL A 8 9.31 3.29 12.10
CA VAL A 8 8.12 3.95 12.59
C VAL A 8 7.30 3.07 13.52
N GLN A 9 7.87 2.78 14.67
CA GLN A 9 7.10 2.90 15.89
C GLN A 9 6.99 4.39 16.18
N ILE A 10 5.80 4.97 15.95
CA ILE A 10 5.53 6.35 16.33
C ILE A 10 5.64 6.45 17.86
N THR A 11 6.82 6.82 18.33
CA THR A 11 6.99 7.40 19.65
C THR A 11 6.86 8.92 19.45
N GLY A 12 5.64 9.38 19.52
CA GLY A 12 5.11 10.70 19.69
C GLY A 12 6.03 11.90 19.49
N SER A 13 6.27 12.36 18.25
CA SER A 13 6.52 13.76 17.87
C SER A 13 6.85 13.95 16.38
N GLU A 14 6.94 12.89 15.59
CA GLU A 14 7.17 13.01 14.16
C GLU A 14 5.82 12.88 13.44
N GLU A 15 5.33 13.99 12.91
CA GLU A 15 4.08 14.07 12.16
C GLU A 15 4.39 14.17 10.68
N GLU A 16 3.66 13.40 9.85
CA GLU A 16 3.60 13.66 8.41
C GLU A 16 3.15 15.10 8.21
N SER A 17 3.99 15.94 7.62
CA SER A 17 3.66 17.37 7.49
C SER A 17 4.18 17.96 6.19
N TRP A 18 3.31 18.67 5.50
CA TRP A 18 3.65 19.50 4.34
C TRP A 18 4.36 20.81 4.72
N THR A 19 4.46 21.13 6.02
CA THR A 19 5.06 22.37 6.50
C THR A 19 6.55 22.24 6.78
N HIS A 20 7.09 21.03 6.87
CA HIS A 20 8.52 20.81 7.06
C HIS A 20 9.26 21.03 5.75
N THR A 21 9.98 22.13 5.68
CA THR A 21 10.80 22.45 4.51
C THR A 21 12.28 22.30 4.83
N VAL A 22 13.06 21.96 3.82
CA VAL A 22 14.52 21.87 3.86
C VAL A 22 15.13 22.78 2.79
N GLU A 23 16.37 23.17 3.00
CA GLU A 23 17.11 23.95 2.01
C GLU A 23 17.78 23.03 0.97
N SER A 24 18.03 23.58 -0.22
CA SER A 24 18.67 22.85 -1.32
C SER A 24 20.01 22.24 -0.94
N ASP A 25 20.79 22.95 -0.09
CA ASP A 25 22.09 22.47 0.39
C ASP A 25 21.99 21.19 1.23
N ASP A 26 20.93 21.05 2.03
CA ASP A 26 20.71 19.84 2.82
C ASP A 26 20.32 18.66 1.94
N VAL A 27 19.51 18.90 0.91
CA VAL A 27 19.18 17.88 -0.10
C VAL A 27 20.44 17.44 -0.85
N LEU A 28 21.30 18.39 -1.26
CA LEU A 28 22.55 18.09 -1.95
C LEU A 28 23.49 17.25 -1.08
N LYS A 29 23.64 17.59 0.21
CA LYS A 29 24.41 16.77 1.16
C LYS A 29 23.86 15.34 1.28
N ASN A 30 22.53 15.20 1.34
CA ASN A 30 21.90 13.87 1.40
C ASN A 30 22.10 13.08 0.10
N ILE A 31 22.03 13.74 -1.06
CA ILE A 31 22.34 13.13 -2.35
C ILE A 31 23.79 12.60 -2.38
N ASP A 32 24.75 13.41 -1.92
CA ASP A 32 26.17 13.05 -1.91
C ASP A 32 26.51 11.94 -0.92
N ASN A 33 25.82 11.89 0.22
CA ASN A 33 26.05 10.90 1.28
C ASN A 33 25.26 9.59 1.09
N GLY A 34 24.20 9.61 0.26
CA GLY A 34 23.22 8.51 0.21
C GLY A 34 23.57 7.33 -0.69
N LEU A 35 24.53 7.48 -1.61
CA LEU A 35 24.79 6.47 -2.66
C LEU A 35 26.16 5.79 -2.54
N GLY A 36 26.93 6.00 -1.47
CA GLY A 36 28.28 5.45 -1.34
C GLY A 36 29.18 5.89 -2.53
N GLU A 37 29.72 4.94 -3.26
CA GLU A 37 30.58 5.24 -4.44
C GLU A 37 29.77 5.64 -5.69
N ALA A 38 28.45 5.39 -5.73
CA ALA A 38 27.60 5.81 -6.84
C ALA A 38 27.28 7.31 -6.77
N THR A 39 27.34 7.98 -7.88
CA THR A 39 27.06 9.42 -7.99
C THR A 39 25.79 9.65 -8.79
N TRP A 40 24.97 10.60 -8.33
CA TRP A 40 23.83 11.07 -9.11
C TRP A 40 24.32 11.82 -10.36
N ASP A 41 23.51 11.78 -11.43
CA ASP A 41 23.76 12.60 -12.60
C ASP A 41 23.93 14.07 -12.17
N PRO A 42 25.03 14.75 -12.60
CA PRO A 42 25.27 16.15 -12.22
C PRO A 42 24.09 17.09 -12.51
N ARG A 43 23.30 16.78 -13.55
CA ARG A 43 22.10 17.57 -13.91
C ARG A 43 21.05 17.58 -12.79
N ILE A 44 20.93 16.49 -12.02
CA ILE A 44 20.01 16.43 -10.88
C ILE A 44 20.44 17.43 -9.81
N LYS A 45 21.73 17.50 -9.51
CA LYS A 45 22.26 18.49 -8.54
C LYS A 45 22.04 19.93 -9.00
N GLU A 46 22.22 20.20 -10.29
CA GLU A 46 21.93 21.52 -10.84
C GLU A 46 20.44 21.87 -10.75
N LEU A 47 19.54 20.92 -11.02
CA LEU A 47 18.11 21.13 -10.84
C LEU A 47 17.75 21.43 -9.38
N VAL A 48 18.33 20.74 -8.41
CA VAL A 48 18.09 20.99 -6.99
C VAL A 48 18.50 22.41 -6.59
N LYS A 49 19.62 22.92 -7.12
CA LYS A 49 20.09 24.30 -6.88
C LYS A 49 19.14 25.40 -7.39
N LEU A 50 18.34 25.07 -8.40
CA LEU A 50 17.37 26.01 -8.98
C LEU A 50 16.05 26.09 -8.21
N ILE A 51 15.84 25.23 -7.23
CA ILE A 51 14.61 25.23 -6.45
C ILE A 51 14.60 26.44 -5.49
N PRO A 52 13.50 27.21 -5.46
CA PRO A 52 13.43 28.37 -4.56
C PRO A 52 13.57 27.96 -3.08
N PRO A 53 14.20 28.81 -2.25
CA PRO A 53 14.35 28.56 -0.82
C PRO A 53 13.00 28.29 -0.14
N LYS A 54 12.97 27.37 0.82
CA LYS A 54 11.79 27.01 1.63
C LYS A 54 10.62 26.43 0.83
N THR A 55 10.87 25.89 -0.36
CA THR A 55 9.83 25.24 -1.18
C THR A 55 10.02 23.72 -1.27
N ILE A 56 11.15 23.20 -0.82
CA ILE A 56 11.37 21.75 -0.78
C ILE A 56 10.74 21.21 0.49
N VAL A 57 9.69 20.42 0.34
CA VAL A 57 9.02 19.77 1.47
C VAL A 57 9.75 18.48 1.81
N ASN A 58 10.17 18.33 3.05
CA ASN A 58 10.63 17.05 3.59
C ASN A 58 9.44 16.30 4.16
N PHE A 59 8.78 15.53 3.29
CA PHE A 59 7.65 14.71 3.70
C PHE A 59 8.15 13.32 4.09
N GLU A 60 8.02 12.96 5.36
CA GLU A 60 8.38 11.64 5.85
C GLU A 60 7.33 10.62 5.42
N LEU A 61 7.80 9.47 4.94
CA LEU A 61 6.93 8.39 4.49
C LEU A 61 6.75 7.38 5.62
N PHE A 62 5.52 7.24 6.08
CA PHE A 62 5.16 6.32 7.13
C PHE A 62 4.35 5.14 6.59
N TRP A 63 4.69 3.96 7.05
CA TRP A 63 3.95 2.73 6.74
C TRP A 63 3.38 2.16 8.01
N ARG A 64 2.27 1.47 7.85
CA ARG A 64 1.63 0.81 8.97
C ARG A 64 1.33 -0.63 8.61
N ASN A 65 1.53 -1.53 9.56
CA ASN A 65 1.15 -2.92 9.39
C ASN A 65 -0.32 -3.04 9.01
N PRO A 66 -0.69 -3.98 8.11
CA PRO A 66 -2.08 -4.23 7.79
C PRO A 66 -2.90 -4.47 9.06
N ARG A 67 -4.00 -3.77 9.20
CA ARG A 67 -4.94 -3.94 10.32
C ARG A 67 -6.29 -4.35 9.78
N PRO A 68 -6.87 -5.47 10.25
CA PRO A 68 -8.17 -5.92 9.77
C PRO A 68 -9.35 -5.09 10.30
N THR A 69 -9.09 -4.15 11.22
CA THR A 69 -10.12 -3.31 11.83
C THR A 69 -9.94 -1.87 11.41
N TRP A 70 -10.86 -1.39 10.57
CA TRP A 70 -10.90 -0.01 10.07
C TRP A 70 -12.07 0.78 10.65
N THR A 71 -12.85 0.17 11.55
CA THR A 71 -14.09 0.74 12.06
C THR A 71 -14.04 1.00 13.55
N SER A 72 -14.88 1.95 14.02
CA SER A 72 -15.26 2.02 15.43
C SER A 72 -15.98 0.74 15.86
N PRO A 73 -16.05 0.44 17.18
CA PRO A 73 -16.73 -0.77 17.68
C PRO A 73 -18.18 -0.91 17.22
N GLY A 74 -18.89 0.20 17.02
CA GLY A 74 -20.27 0.22 16.52
C GLY A 74 -20.38 0.28 15.00
N ALA A 75 -19.27 0.17 14.25
CA ALA A 75 -19.20 0.24 12.79
C ALA A 75 -19.95 1.46 12.19
N ARG A 76 -19.95 2.60 12.88
CA ARG A 76 -20.56 3.86 12.42
C ARG A 76 -19.54 4.92 12.02
N VAL A 77 -18.27 4.65 12.28
CA VAL A 77 -17.11 5.41 11.81
C VAL A 77 -16.17 4.42 11.14
N VAL A 78 -15.70 4.75 9.96
CA VAL A 78 -14.73 3.95 9.19
C VAL A 78 -13.64 4.86 8.67
N VAL A 79 -12.41 4.38 8.67
CA VAL A 79 -11.27 5.00 7.99
C VAL A 79 -11.06 4.30 6.65
N ILE A 80 -10.68 5.05 5.62
CA ILE A 80 -10.40 4.56 4.26
C ILE A 80 -9.09 5.17 3.75
N GLY A 81 -8.58 4.68 2.64
CA GLY A 81 -7.34 5.16 2.04
C GLY A 81 -6.16 5.05 2.99
N ASP A 82 -5.25 6.01 2.97
CA ASP A 82 -4.01 6.00 3.76
C ASP A 82 -4.24 5.90 5.27
N ALA A 83 -5.40 6.36 5.76
CA ALA A 83 -5.78 6.22 7.16
C ALA A 83 -6.06 4.75 7.56
N ALA A 84 -6.47 3.91 6.61
CA ALA A 84 -6.72 2.48 6.81
C ALA A 84 -5.52 1.62 6.41
N HIS A 85 -4.86 1.96 5.30
CA HIS A 85 -3.82 1.17 4.66
C HIS A 85 -2.81 2.09 3.95
N SER A 86 -1.85 2.63 4.67
CA SER A 86 -0.78 3.42 4.05
C SER A 86 0.07 2.57 3.11
N PHE A 87 0.36 3.12 1.93
CA PHE A 87 1.11 2.44 0.89
C PHE A 87 2.53 3.00 0.73
N LEU A 88 3.47 2.12 0.40
CA LEU A 88 4.71 2.59 -0.20
C LEU A 88 4.45 3.29 -1.52
N PRO A 89 5.08 4.42 -1.80
CA PRO A 89 5.04 5.05 -3.12
C PRO A 89 5.45 4.11 -4.25
N ALA A 90 6.40 3.20 -4.00
CA ALA A 90 6.84 2.19 -4.96
C ALA A 90 5.71 1.24 -5.41
N SER A 91 4.62 1.11 -4.63
CA SER A 91 3.46 0.32 -5.04
C SER A 91 2.73 0.92 -6.24
N GLY A 92 2.72 2.27 -6.36
CA GLY A 92 1.94 3.00 -7.35
C GLY A 92 0.43 2.85 -7.19
N ASN A 93 -0.07 2.28 -6.08
CA ASN A 93 -1.47 1.85 -5.94
C ASN A 93 -2.26 2.58 -4.84
N GLY A 94 -1.64 3.39 -3.98
CA GLY A 94 -2.33 3.97 -2.84
C GLY A 94 -3.59 4.74 -3.21
N ALA A 95 -3.49 5.69 -4.15
CA ALA A 95 -4.64 6.48 -4.61
C ALA A 95 -5.73 5.61 -5.26
N THR A 96 -5.34 4.60 -6.05
CA THR A 96 -6.29 3.67 -6.67
C THR A 96 -7.06 2.90 -5.61
N GLN A 97 -6.38 2.39 -4.59
CA GLN A 97 -7.04 1.66 -3.51
C GLN A 97 -7.97 2.57 -2.68
N ALA A 98 -7.62 3.83 -2.47
CA ALA A 98 -8.50 4.79 -1.80
C ALA A 98 -9.78 5.09 -2.63
N ILE A 99 -9.67 5.17 -3.96
CA ILE A 99 -10.83 5.32 -4.87
C ILE A 99 -11.70 4.06 -4.82
N GLU A 100 -11.10 2.88 -4.87
CA GLU A 100 -11.83 1.62 -4.74
C GLU A 100 -12.55 1.52 -3.39
N ASP A 101 -11.95 2.02 -2.29
CA ASP A 101 -12.61 2.06 -0.98
C ASP A 101 -13.86 2.94 -1.02
N ALA A 102 -13.76 4.13 -1.62
CA ALA A 102 -14.90 5.05 -1.70
C ALA A 102 -16.05 4.42 -2.48
N VAL A 103 -15.77 3.79 -3.62
CA VAL A 103 -16.77 3.11 -4.44
C VAL A 103 -17.38 1.92 -3.71
N SER A 104 -16.55 1.03 -3.15
CA SER A 104 -17.01 -0.13 -2.40
C SER A 104 -17.86 0.26 -1.18
N LEU A 105 -17.44 1.29 -0.43
CA LEU A 105 -18.20 1.78 0.72
C LEU A 105 -19.55 2.35 0.30
N ALA A 106 -19.59 3.17 -0.75
CA ALA A 106 -20.83 3.72 -1.28
C ALA A 106 -21.80 2.63 -1.72
N SER A 107 -21.30 1.62 -2.45
CA SER A 107 -22.10 0.47 -2.92
C SER A 107 -22.64 -0.34 -1.73
N CYS A 108 -21.80 -0.65 -0.74
CA CYS A 108 -22.24 -1.36 0.44
C CYS A 108 -23.32 -0.59 1.23
N LEU A 109 -23.16 0.73 1.39
CA LEU A 109 -24.14 1.57 2.07
C LEU A 109 -25.45 1.66 1.28
N GLN A 110 -25.40 1.69 -0.03
CA GLN A 110 -26.59 1.68 -0.89
C GLN A 110 -27.36 0.36 -0.77
N ILE A 111 -26.67 -0.77 -0.76
CA ILE A 111 -27.29 -2.10 -0.62
C ILE A 111 -27.87 -2.29 0.78
N GLY A 112 -27.09 -1.99 1.82
CA GLY A 112 -27.52 -2.17 3.22
C GLY A 112 -28.61 -1.21 3.66
N GLY A 113 -28.70 -0.03 3.05
CA GLY A 113 -29.67 1.01 3.39
C GLY A 113 -29.43 1.62 4.76
N LYS A 114 -30.27 2.59 5.14
CA LYS A 114 -30.11 3.39 6.36
C LYS A 114 -30.22 2.57 7.65
N GLU A 115 -30.97 1.48 7.62
CA GLU A 115 -31.23 0.67 8.81
C GLU A 115 -30.06 -0.27 9.14
N ASN A 116 -29.23 -0.62 8.12
CA ASN A 116 -28.17 -1.61 8.26
C ASN A 116 -26.76 -1.02 8.08
N VAL A 117 -26.56 0.26 8.37
CA VAL A 117 -25.26 0.94 8.21
C VAL A 117 -24.09 0.20 8.88
N PRO A 118 -24.19 -0.31 10.12
CA PRO A 118 -23.09 -1.05 10.72
C PRO A 118 -22.70 -2.31 9.97
N GLU A 119 -23.66 -3.05 9.44
CA GLU A 119 -23.42 -4.24 8.63
C GLU A 119 -22.78 -3.85 7.29
N ALA A 120 -23.31 -2.81 6.63
CA ALA A 120 -22.77 -2.32 5.36
C ALA A 120 -21.31 -1.89 5.47
N VAL A 121 -20.96 -1.16 6.52
CA VAL A 121 -19.60 -0.74 6.81
C VAL A 121 -18.68 -1.93 7.11
N SER A 122 -19.16 -2.89 7.91
CA SER A 122 -18.39 -4.10 8.22
C SER A 122 -18.18 -4.98 6.99
N THR A 123 -19.18 -5.08 6.13
CA THR A 123 -19.11 -5.80 4.85
C THR A 123 -18.08 -5.16 3.92
N HIS A 124 -18.12 -3.83 3.77
CA HIS A 124 -17.09 -3.10 3.02
C HIS A 124 -15.68 -3.45 3.50
N VAL A 125 -15.39 -3.36 4.80
CA VAL A 125 -14.05 -3.66 5.33
C VAL A 125 -13.63 -5.09 4.98
N ARG A 126 -14.52 -6.07 5.09
CA ARG A 126 -14.22 -7.47 4.74
C ARG A 126 -13.96 -7.68 3.26
N LEU A 127 -14.69 -7.00 2.38
CA LEU A 127 -14.46 -7.07 0.93
C LEU A 127 -13.12 -6.45 0.52
N ARG A 128 -12.60 -5.50 1.32
CA ARG A 128 -11.43 -4.71 0.98
C ARG A 128 -10.13 -5.15 1.66
N PHE A 129 -10.20 -5.63 2.88
CA PHE A 129 -9.01 -5.80 3.73
C PHE A 129 -7.91 -6.67 3.09
N ILE A 130 -8.23 -7.90 2.65
CA ILE A 130 -7.22 -8.80 2.08
C ILE A 130 -6.64 -8.20 0.80
N ARG A 131 -7.50 -7.63 -0.06
CA ARG A 131 -7.07 -6.97 -1.30
C ARG A 131 -6.09 -5.84 -1.04
N CYS A 132 -6.40 -4.92 -0.13
CA CYS A 132 -5.52 -3.82 0.23
C CYS A 132 -4.21 -4.33 0.85
N SER A 133 -4.29 -5.35 1.70
CA SER A 133 -3.10 -5.98 2.29
C SER A 133 -2.19 -6.61 1.22
N CYS A 134 -2.75 -7.28 0.22
CA CYS A 134 -1.98 -7.80 -0.92
C CYS A 134 -1.36 -6.68 -1.76
N ALA A 135 -2.13 -5.62 -2.04
CA ALA A 135 -1.62 -4.47 -2.79
C ALA A 135 -0.50 -3.71 -2.03
N GLN A 136 -0.59 -3.61 -0.69
CA GLN A 136 0.51 -3.11 0.15
C GLN A 136 1.76 -4.01 0.02
N LYS A 137 1.58 -5.34 0.13
CA LYS A 137 2.67 -6.31 0.03
C LYS A 137 3.41 -6.21 -1.31
N MET A 138 2.70 -5.97 -2.41
CA MET A 138 3.31 -5.72 -3.72
C MET A 138 4.24 -4.50 -3.76
N GLY A 139 4.00 -3.50 -2.92
CA GLY A 139 4.89 -2.34 -2.83
C GLY A 139 6.32 -2.72 -2.46
N PHE A 140 6.52 -3.78 -1.66
CA PHE A 140 7.84 -4.27 -1.29
C PHE A 140 8.55 -4.94 -2.46
N THR A 141 7.85 -5.72 -3.29
CA THR A 141 8.44 -6.30 -4.52
C THR A 141 8.89 -5.21 -5.48
N ASN A 142 8.10 -4.17 -5.64
CA ASN A 142 8.48 -3.04 -6.49
C ASN A 142 9.63 -2.22 -5.87
N ALA A 143 9.66 -2.08 -4.53
CA ALA A 143 10.77 -1.43 -3.84
C ALA A 143 12.07 -2.22 -4.00
N GLU A 144 12.04 -3.55 -3.83
CA GLU A 144 13.19 -4.42 -4.08
C GLU A 144 13.70 -4.26 -5.52
N LEU A 145 12.79 -4.28 -6.49
CA LEU A 145 13.12 -4.04 -7.88
C LEU A 145 13.85 -2.70 -8.07
N LEU A 146 13.32 -1.61 -7.52
CA LEU A 146 13.90 -0.27 -7.67
C LEU A 146 15.24 -0.12 -6.95
N GLN A 147 15.43 -0.79 -5.82
CA GLN A 147 16.65 -0.68 -4.99
C GLN A 147 17.77 -1.58 -5.49
N HIS A 148 17.44 -2.76 -6.02
CA HIS A 148 18.38 -3.80 -6.38
C HIS A 148 18.41 -4.13 -7.88
N THR A 149 18.01 -3.17 -8.73
CA THR A 149 17.99 -3.37 -10.19
C THR A 149 19.38 -3.71 -10.72
N ASN A 150 19.49 -4.88 -11.35
CA ASN A 150 20.68 -5.26 -12.09
C ASN A 150 20.61 -4.71 -13.53
N TRP A 151 21.21 -3.56 -13.75
CA TRP A 151 21.17 -2.84 -15.03
C TRP A 151 21.79 -3.63 -16.19
N GLU A 152 22.78 -4.50 -15.96
CA GLU A 152 23.34 -5.34 -17.01
C GLU A 152 22.32 -6.38 -17.51
N LYS A 153 21.52 -6.96 -16.59
CA LYS A 153 20.40 -7.83 -16.99
C LYS A 153 19.29 -7.05 -17.68
N VAL A 154 18.99 -5.82 -17.22
CA VAL A 154 17.98 -4.94 -17.82
C VAL A 154 18.34 -4.56 -19.26
N LYS A 155 19.62 -4.32 -19.58
CA LYS A 155 20.06 -4.08 -20.97
C LYS A 155 19.68 -5.22 -21.91
N VAL A 156 19.70 -6.45 -21.43
CA VAL A 156 19.32 -7.65 -22.20
C VAL A 156 17.81 -7.86 -22.21
N ASN A 157 17.14 -7.60 -21.08
CA ASN A 157 15.70 -7.74 -20.92
C ASN A 157 15.10 -6.54 -20.18
N PRO A 158 14.64 -5.49 -20.89
CA PRO A 158 14.08 -4.28 -20.28
C PRO A 158 12.88 -4.52 -19.37
N LYS A 159 12.16 -5.62 -19.54
CA LYS A 159 11.01 -5.97 -18.69
C LYS A 159 11.39 -6.18 -17.23
N LEU A 160 12.65 -6.50 -16.95
CA LEU A 160 13.15 -6.68 -15.59
C LEU A 160 13.16 -5.38 -14.76
N ALA A 161 13.04 -4.21 -15.38
CA ALA A 161 12.93 -2.92 -14.69
C ALA A 161 11.49 -2.39 -14.60
N GLN A 162 10.51 -3.17 -15.07
CA GLN A 162 9.11 -2.74 -15.01
C GLN A 162 8.49 -3.08 -13.65
N PRO A 163 7.95 -2.09 -12.93
CA PRO A 163 7.16 -2.37 -11.73
C PRO A 163 6.00 -3.30 -12.06
N LYS A 164 5.75 -4.24 -11.16
CA LYS A 164 4.62 -5.17 -11.30
C LYS A 164 3.31 -4.44 -11.09
N LEU A 165 2.42 -4.60 -12.04
CA LEU A 165 1.02 -4.16 -11.95
C LEU A 165 0.13 -5.29 -12.50
N PRO A 166 -0.16 -6.31 -11.69
CA PRO A 166 -0.86 -7.51 -12.14
C PRO A 166 -2.33 -7.26 -12.46
N ARG A 167 -2.88 -8.21 -13.22
CA ARG A 167 -4.26 -8.12 -13.72
C ARG A 167 -5.30 -8.00 -12.61
N TRP A 168 -5.12 -8.68 -11.48
CA TRP A 168 -6.05 -8.61 -10.35
C TRP A 168 -6.13 -7.21 -9.72
N ILE A 169 -5.11 -6.35 -9.91
CA ILE A 169 -5.13 -4.93 -9.50
C ILE A 169 -5.96 -4.09 -10.49
N TRP A 170 -5.55 -4.05 -11.77
CA TRP A 170 -6.08 -3.05 -12.70
C TRP A 170 -7.42 -3.46 -13.35
N LYS A 171 -7.80 -4.74 -13.28
CA LYS A 171 -9.05 -5.23 -13.88
C LYS A 171 -10.20 -5.33 -12.87
N HIS A 172 -10.01 -4.94 -11.63
CA HIS A 172 -11.03 -5.02 -10.60
C HIS A 172 -12.05 -3.88 -10.75
N ASP A 173 -13.33 -4.23 -10.70
CA ASP A 173 -14.43 -3.30 -10.57
C ASP A 173 -14.98 -3.40 -9.14
N PRO A 174 -14.73 -2.38 -8.28
CA PRO A 174 -15.15 -2.41 -6.88
C PRO A 174 -16.67 -2.25 -6.69
N GLU A 175 -17.36 -1.62 -7.65
CA GLU A 175 -18.82 -1.48 -7.62
C GLU A 175 -19.48 -2.82 -7.93
N GLU A 176 -19.18 -3.40 -9.10
CA GLU A 176 -19.71 -4.71 -9.51
C GLU A 176 -19.43 -5.78 -8.46
N TYR A 177 -18.18 -5.82 -7.97
CA TYR A 177 -17.79 -6.79 -6.95
C TYR A 177 -18.58 -6.64 -5.64
N ALA A 178 -18.84 -5.42 -5.20
CA ALA A 178 -19.64 -5.16 -4.00
C ALA A 178 -21.09 -5.62 -4.21
N TYR A 179 -21.71 -5.27 -5.34
CA TYR A 179 -23.09 -5.69 -5.63
C TYR A 179 -23.27 -7.19 -5.71
N GLU A 180 -22.32 -7.91 -6.31
CA GLU A 180 -22.40 -9.37 -6.46
C GLU A 180 -22.14 -10.14 -5.16
N ASN A 181 -21.36 -9.55 -4.24
CA ASN A 181 -20.83 -10.28 -3.10
C ASN A 181 -21.26 -9.75 -1.73
N TYR A 182 -21.98 -8.62 -1.68
CA TYR A 182 -22.42 -8.02 -0.42
C TYR A 182 -23.14 -9.01 0.48
N GLU A 183 -24.21 -9.65 -0.01
CA GLU A 183 -25.06 -10.52 0.82
C GLU A 183 -24.31 -11.76 1.32
N LYS A 184 -23.48 -12.35 0.46
CA LYS A 184 -22.63 -13.49 0.85
C LYS A 184 -21.66 -13.09 1.96
N MET A 185 -21.02 -11.93 1.83
CA MET A 185 -20.07 -11.45 2.82
C MET A 185 -20.76 -11.02 4.12
N ALA A 186 -21.93 -10.35 4.05
CA ALA A 186 -22.72 -9.99 5.20
C ALA A 186 -23.17 -11.23 6.00
N GLU A 187 -23.56 -12.30 5.30
CA GLU A 187 -23.93 -13.55 5.95
C GLU A 187 -22.74 -14.16 6.73
N THR A 188 -21.52 -14.10 6.21
CA THR A 188 -20.33 -14.57 6.95
C THR A 188 -20.09 -13.76 8.23
N ILE A 189 -20.45 -12.47 8.24
CA ILE A 189 -20.36 -11.62 9.42
C ILE A 189 -21.40 -12.04 10.45
N ARG A 190 -22.65 -12.25 10.03
CA ARG A 190 -23.76 -12.70 10.91
C ARG A 190 -23.43 -14.05 11.54
N GLN A 191 -22.78 -14.95 10.80
CA GLN A 191 -22.36 -16.28 11.27
C GLN A 191 -21.06 -16.24 12.10
N GLY A 192 -20.37 -15.11 12.22
CA GLY A 192 -19.12 -14.97 12.96
C GLY A 192 -17.93 -15.69 12.30
N ILE A 193 -17.99 -15.95 10.98
CA ILE A 193 -16.89 -16.59 10.25
C ILE A 193 -15.69 -15.61 10.20
N PRO A 194 -14.48 -16.03 10.59
CA PRO A 194 -13.29 -15.21 10.45
C PRO A 194 -13.05 -14.78 8.99
N PHE A 195 -12.52 -13.57 8.78
CA PHE A 195 -12.34 -13.02 7.42
C PHE A 195 -11.38 -13.82 6.54
N ASP A 196 -10.42 -14.52 7.14
CA ASP A 196 -9.42 -15.37 6.48
C ASP A 196 -9.93 -16.81 6.19
N GLN A 197 -11.16 -17.11 6.62
CA GLN A 197 -11.82 -18.40 6.41
C GLN A 197 -13.05 -18.30 5.48
N VAL A 198 -13.23 -17.13 4.85
CA VAL A 198 -14.34 -16.94 3.91
C VAL A 198 -13.99 -17.59 2.57
N ASP A 199 -14.77 -18.59 2.18
CA ASP A 199 -14.64 -19.35 0.92
C ASP A 199 -15.83 -19.16 -0.04
N THR A 200 -16.89 -18.53 0.43
CA THR A 200 -18.14 -18.33 -0.31
C THR A 200 -18.11 -17.12 -1.25
N VAL A 201 -17.10 -16.25 -1.08
CA VAL A 201 -16.91 -15.03 -1.86
C VAL A 201 -15.69 -15.20 -2.77
N PRO A 202 -15.82 -15.00 -4.10
CA PRO A 202 -14.68 -15.13 -4.99
C PRO A 202 -13.60 -14.10 -4.63
N PRO A 203 -12.32 -14.49 -4.65
CA PRO A 203 -11.24 -13.58 -4.27
C PRO A 203 -11.06 -12.45 -5.31
N ASN A 204 -10.85 -11.22 -4.83
CA ASN A 204 -10.46 -10.04 -5.61
C ASN A 204 -8.99 -9.66 -5.38
N TYR A 205 -8.18 -10.60 -5.01
CA TYR A 205 -6.75 -10.55 -4.72
C TYR A 205 -6.03 -11.65 -5.50
N PRO A 206 -4.69 -11.85 -5.38
CA PRO A 206 -3.98 -12.83 -6.21
C PRO A 206 -4.65 -14.20 -6.22
N PRO A 207 -4.95 -14.76 -7.40
CA PRO A 207 -5.56 -16.08 -7.51
C PRO A 207 -4.77 -17.15 -6.75
N GLY A 208 -5.43 -17.96 -5.94
CA GLY A 208 -4.79 -19.00 -5.14
C GLY A 208 -4.01 -18.51 -3.91
N TYR A 209 -4.02 -17.21 -3.63
CA TYR A 209 -3.42 -16.69 -2.41
C TYR A 209 -4.23 -17.09 -1.19
N LYS A 210 -3.52 -17.54 -0.15
CA LYS A 210 -4.08 -17.73 1.18
C LYS A 210 -3.51 -16.66 2.09
N TYR A 211 -4.39 -15.88 2.71
CA TYR A 211 -3.97 -14.80 3.59
C TYR A 211 -3.20 -15.35 4.79
N GLU A 212 -2.01 -14.81 4.97
CA GLU A 212 -1.19 -14.99 6.16
C GLU A 212 -0.86 -13.60 6.71
N PRO A 213 -1.03 -13.37 8.02
CA PRO A 213 -0.62 -12.11 8.63
C PRO A 213 0.86 -11.83 8.36
N TRP A 214 1.16 -10.62 7.98
CA TRP A 214 2.52 -10.18 7.72
C TRP A 214 2.76 -8.80 8.34
N ASN A 215 4.01 -8.41 8.51
CA ASN A 215 4.39 -7.10 9.04
C ASN A 215 5.47 -6.46 8.17
N ILE A 216 5.59 -5.15 8.34
CA ILE A 216 6.49 -4.31 7.55
C ILE A 216 7.96 -4.66 7.81
N ASP A 217 8.32 -4.94 9.07
CA ASP A 217 9.72 -5.17 9.45
C ASP A 217 10.28 -6.42 8.76
N ASP A 218 9.45 -7.48 8.67
CA ASP A 218 9.85 -8.70 7.96
C ASP A 218 9.97 -8.45 6.45
N MET A 219 8.98 -7.76 5.86
CA MET A 219 9.01 -7.44 4.43
C MET A 219 10.18 -6.52 4.07
N GLN A 220 10.51 -5.54 4.91
CA GLN A 220 11.67 -4.66 4.68
C GLN A 220 12.98 -5.45 4.77
N ARG A 221 13.10 -6.33 5.74
CA ARG A 221 14.27 -7.22 5.85
C ARG A 221 14.43 -8.09 4.61
N ASP A 222 13.34 -8.57 4.05
CA ASP A 222 13.35 -9.35 2.80
C ASP A 222 13.80 -8.49 1.62
N VAL A 223 13.36 -7.23 1.53
CA VAL A 223 13.85 -6.28 0.51
C VAL A 223 15.35 -6.07 0.64
N ASP A 224 15.84 -5.79 1.86
CA ASP A 224 17.26 -5.53 2.12
C ASP A 224 18.16 -6.72 1.75
N ASN A 225 17.62 -7.93 1.91
CA ASN A 225 18.31 -9.19 1.58
C ASN A 225 18.04 -9.69 0.14
N SER A 226 17.22 -8.99 -0.66
CA SER A 226 16.76 -9.44 -1.98
C SER A 226 16.09 -10.83 -1.93
N THR A 227 15.24 -11.05 -0.93
CA THR A 227 14.57 -12.33 -0.65
C THR A 227 13.05 -12.18 -0.51
N VAL A 228 12.47 -11.11 -1.07
CA VAL A 228 11.03 -10.85 -0.93
C VAL A 228 10.20 -12.05 -1.34
N ASN A 229 9.45 -12.59 -0.40
CA ASN A 229 8.56 -13.71 -0.59
C ASN A 229 7.10 -13.27 -0.47
N MET A 230 6.36 -13.41 -1.55
CA MET A 230 4.95 -13.03 -1.61
C MET A 230 4.01 -14.10 -1.02
N GLY A 231 4.52 -15.32 -0.77
CA GLY A 231 3.73 -16.46 -0.35
C GLY A 231 3.03 -17.17 -1.51
N SER A 232 1.91 -17.85 -1.22
CA SER A 232 1.11 -18.55 -2.22
C SER A 232 0.43 -17.59 -3.22
N GLY A 233 -0.11 -18.13 -4.30
CA GLY A 233 -0.91 -17.40 -5.27
C GLY A 233 -0.16 -16.92 -6.50
N ASP A 234 -0.94 -16.47 -7.49
CA ASP A 234 -0.46 -15.88 -8.73
C ASP A 234 -0.42 -14.35 -8.60
N TRP A 235 0.78 -13.83 -8.50
CA TRP A 235 1.04 -12.40 -8.29
C TRP A 235 1.39 -11.64 -9.58
N ASP A 236 1.31 -12.28 -10.74
CA ASP A 236 1.66 -11.69 -12.05
C ASP A 236 0.44 -11.16 -12.84
#